data_84acaa5a6a47079cc5b78a7051a2f306
#
_entry.id   84acaa5a6a47079cc5b78a7051a2f306
#
_cell.length_a   1.000
_cell.length_b   1.000
_cell.length_c   1.000
_cell.angle_alpha   90.00
_cell.angle_beta   90.00
_cell.angle_gamma   90.00
#
_symmetry.space_group_name_H-M   'P 1'
#
loop_
_entity.id
_entity.type
_entity.pdbx_description
1 polymer ?
#
loop_
_entity_poly.entity_id
_entity_poly.type
_entity_poly.pdbx_seq_one_letter_code
_entity_poly.pdbx_strand_id
1 'polypeptide(L)'
;MRRLLLVVLLGFGCRPSARQASRPAERVVSLLPSFTELVFAIGAGDRLVGRTAWCDYPPAARAVPSVGDGMPPNVEAVAARHPDLVVLYNSGPNVTAAKQLERLGIRTVLLDLNRLEDLGPAARMLGRLTGRVAAAESLVAAMDSLAARPPPPAITSIVVVVWDNPPIVIGRGSYLHQLATLAGARNVFDDIAVPSAQVSLETIAARNPVWVAVLADSARSGPPAFAARREWRTVRAVREGRFLLLPGSLFGRPGPRSAEAVRELRARLEATR
;
A
#
# COMPACT_ATOMS: atom_id res chain seq x y z
N MET A 1 -23.00 -8.41 -68.79
CA MET A 1 -23.68 -8.14 -67.51
C MET A 1 -22.84 -8.79 -66.36
N ARG A 2 -21.98 -8.03 -65.69
CA ARG A 2 -21.09 -8.51 -64.63
C ARG A 2 -21.77 -8.18 -63.29
N ARG A 3 -22.19 -9.20 -62.53
CA ARG A 3 -22.75 -9.04 -61.17
C ARG A 3 -21.62 -8.89 -60.18
N LEU A 4 -21.52 -7.72 -59.54
CA LEU A 4 -20.62 -7.42 -58.44
C LEU A 4 -21.22 -8.01 -57.17
N LEU A 5 -20.55 -8.99 -56.55
CA LEU A 5 -20.88 -9.50 -55.23
C LEU A 5 -20.25 -8.60 -54.18
N LEU A 6 -21.09 -7.90 -53.44
CA LEU A 6 -20.69 -7.08 -52.30
C LEU A 6 -20.58 -7.99 -51.04
N VAL A 7 -19.35 -8.31 -50.61
CA VAL A 7 -19.13 -9.05 -49.34
C VAL A 7 -19.10 -8.03 -48.23
N VAL A 8 -20.17 -7.99 -47.41
CA VAL A 8 -20.22 -7.20 -46.18
C VAL A 8 -19.56 -8.01 -45.07
N LEU A 9 -18.33 -7.63 -44.68
CA LEU A 9 -17.65 -8.13 -43.49
C LEU A 9 -18.26 -7.49 -42.24
N LEU A 10 -19.17 -8.21 -41.58
CA LEU A 10 -19.66 -7.88 -40.25
C LEU A 10 -18.55 -8.13 -39.24
N GLY A 11 -17.83 -7.05 -38.86
CA GLY A 11 -16.89 -7.07 -37.76
C GLY A 11 -17.62 -7.30 -36.43
N PHE A 12 -17.56 -8.51 -35.87
CA PHE A 12 -17.98 -8.80 -34.51
C PHE A 12 -16.97 -8.16 -33.55
N GLY A 13 -17.21 -6.90 -33.20
CA GLY A 13 -16.57 -6.27 -32.05
C GLY A 13 -17.14 -6.90 -30.78
N CYS A 14 -16.42 -7.81 -30.12
CA CYS A 14 -16.74 -8.30 -28.79
C CYS A 14 -16.69 -7.13 -27.80
N ARG A 15 -17.82 -6.45 -27.58
CA ARG A 15 -18.03 -5.64 -26.40
C ARG A 15 -18.28 -6.60 -25.23
N PRO A 16 -17.56 -6.48 -24.08
CA PRO A 16 -17.89 -7.29 -22.91
C PRO A 16 -19.37 -7.08 -22.56
N SER A 17 -20.11 -8.17 -22.45
CA SER A 17 -21.55 -8.11 -22.16
C SER A 17 -21.76 -7.52 -20.76
N ALA A 18 -22.80 -6.70 -20.57
CA ALA A 18 -23.19 -6.14 -19.28
C ALA A 18 -23.37 -7.23 -18.17
N ARG A 19 -23.60 -8.47 -18.55
CA ARG A 19 -23.66 -9.65 -17.69
C ARG A 19 -22.30 -10.00 -17.05
N GLN A 20 -21.17 -9.68 -17.71
CA GLN A 20 -19.82 -9.97 -17.18
C GLN A 20 -19.41 -8.97 -16.10
N ALA A 21 -19.99 -7.76 -16.11
CA ALA A 21 -19.76 -6.73 -15.11
C ALA A 21 -20.44 -7.00 -13.76
N SER A 22 -21.47 -7.83 -13.70
CA SER A 22 -22.27 -8.11 -12.50
C SER A 22 -21.88 -9.37 -11.74
N ARG A 23 -21.07 -10.27 -12.35
CA ARG A 23 -20.65 -11.51 -11.69
C ARG A 23 -19.44 -11.26 -10.77
N PRO A 24 -19.47 -11.83 -9.55
CA PRO A 24 -18.29 -11.78 -8.67
C PRO A 24 -17.05 -12.36 -9.36
N ALA A 25 -15.91 -11.72 -9.13
CA ALA A 25 -14.64 -12.19 -9.65
C ALA A 25 -14.22 -13.50 -8.97
N GLU A 26 -13.77 -14.46 -9.75
CA GLU A 26 -13.30 -15.77 -9.30
C GLU A 26 -11.79 -15.94 -9.50
N ARG A 27 -11.19 -15.11 -10.35
CA ARG A 27 -9.75 -15.14 -10.67
C ARG A 27 -9.16 -13.74 -10.56
N VAL A 28 -8.58 -13.45 -9.40
CA VAL A 28 -8.08 -12.12 -9.06
C VAL A 28 -6.56 -12.09 -9.15
N VAL A 29 -6.01 -11.06 -9.79
CA VAL A 29 -4.60 -10.68 -9.67
C VAL A 29 -4.49 -9.42 -8.83
N SER A 30 -3.65 -9.44 -7.80
CA SER A 30 -3.38 -8.31 -6.92
C SER A 30 -1.97 -7.77 -7.17
N LEU A 31 -1.87 -6.49 -7.56
CA LEU A 31 -0.60 -5.84 -7.88
C LEU A 31 -0.08 -4.92 -6.77
N LEU A 32 -0.55 -5.11 -5.54
CA LEU A 32 -0.02 -4.42 -4.36
C LEU A 32 -0.16 -5.30 -3.12
N PRO A 33 0.84 -5.38 -2.22
CA PRO A 33 0.75 -6.12 -0.96
C PRO A 33 -0.48 -5.79 -0.13
N SER A 34 -0.81 -4.50 0.01
CA SER A 34 -1.99 -4.03 0.75
C SER A 34 -3.31 -4.60 0.20
N PHE A 35 -3.46 -4.68 -1.12
CA PHE A 35 -4.66 -5.28 -1.74
C PHE A 35 -4.70 -6.79 -1.55
N THR A 36 -3.55 -7.46 -1.63
CA THR A 36 -3.43 -8.89 -1.31
C THR A 36 -3.91 -9.17 0.11
N GLU A 37 -3.45 -8.38 1.08
CA GLU A 37 -3.88 -8.49 2.48
C GLU A 37 -5.38 -8.23 2.65
N LEU A 38 -5.94 -7.21 1.96
CA LEU A 38 -7.39 -6.93 1.97
C LEU A 38 -8.19 -8.09 1.39
N VAL A 39 -7.78 -8.66 0.24
CA VAL A 39 -8.45 -9.79 -0.40
C VAL A 39 -8.47 -11.02 0.53
N PHE A 40 -7.37 -11.30 1.22
CA PHE A 40 -7.34 -12.37 2.24
C PHE A 40 -8.24 -12.03 3.45
N ALA A 41 -8.19 -10.80 3.94
CA ALA A 41 -8.94 -10.38 5.12
C ALA A 41 -10.46 -10.44 4.93
N ILE A 42 -10.95 -10.22 3.71
CA ILE A 42 -12.37 -10.39 3.36
C ILE A 42 -12.74 -11.84 2.97
N GLY A 43 -11.82 -12.80 3.13
CA GLY A 43 -12.07 -14.21 2.83
C GLY A 43 -12.17 -14.56 1.34
N ALA A 44 -11.47 -13.80 0.47
CA ALA A 44 -11.40 -14.07 -0.98
C ALA A 44 -9.99 -14.48 -1.44
N GLY A 45 -9.12 -14.90 -0.50
CA GLY A 45 -7.74 -15.30 -0.79
C GLY A 45 -7.62 -16.50 -1.73
N ASP A 46 -8.60 -17.41 -1.71
CA ASP A 46 -8.73 -18.58 -2.61
C ASP A 46 -8.93 -18.18 -4.08
N ARG A 47 -9.34 -16.96 -4.36
CA ARG A 47 -9.53 -16.42 -5.71
C ARG A 47 -8.26 -15.79 -6.30
N LEU A 48 -7.21 -15.63 -5.52
CA LEU A 48 -5.97 -15.06 -6.01
C LEU A 48 -5.24 -16.06 -6.92
N VAL A 49 -5.06 -15.68 -8.19
CA VAL A 49 -4.32 -16.45 -9.20
C VAL A 49 -2.98 -15.81 -9.56
N GLY A 50 -2.72 -14.60 -9.05
CA GLY A 50 -1.45 -13.89 -9.23
C GLY A 50 -1.27 -12.77 -8.22
N ARG A 51 -0.01 -12.54 -7.83
CA ARG A 51 0.42 -11.48 -6.91
C ARG A 51 1.75 -10.90 -7.30
N THR A 52 2.14 -9.76 -6.72
CA THR A 52 3.52 -9.28 -6.87
C THR A 52 4.49 -10.09 -5.99
N ALA A 53 5.79 -10.03 -6.30
CA ALA A 53 6.83 -10.68 -5.49
C ALA A 53 6.83 -10.21 -4.03
N TRP A 54 6.38 -8.98 -3.77
CA TRP A 54 6.32 -8.33 -2.47
C TRP A 54 5.11 -8.73 -1.60
N CYS A 55 4.14 -9.46 -2.15
CA CYS A 55 2.94 -9.90 -1.43
C CYS A 55 3.26 -11.18 -0.64
N ASP A 56 3.77 -11.04 0.57
CA ASP A 56 4.25 -12.13 1.43
C ASP A 56 3.36 -12.38 2.67
N TYR A 57 2.32 -11.59 2.86
CA TYR A 57 1.36 -11.73 3.96
C TYR A 57 -0.09 -11.79 3.45
N PRO A 58 -0.96 -12.62 4.08
CA PRO A 58 -0.61 -13.63 5.09
C PRO A 58 0.33 -14.71 4.51
N PRO A 59 0.89 -15.62 5.32
CA PRO A 59 1.80 -16.67 4.80
C PRO A 59 1.24 -17.45 3.62
N ALA A 60 -0.08 -17.66 3.57
CA ALA A 60 -0.78 -18.32 2.45
C ALA A 60 -0.63 -17.55 1.12
N ALA A 61 -0.40 -16.24 1.14
CA ALA A 61 -0.17 -15.45 -0.06
C ALA A 61 1.06 -15.92 -0.84
N ARG A 62 2.08 -16.45 -0.14
CA ARG A 62 3.31 -16.94 -0.78
C ARG A 62 3.09 -18.12 -1.73
N ALA A 63 2.02 -18.87 -1.54
CA ALA A 63 1.65 -19.98 -2.42
C ALA A 63 1.03 -19.48 -3.76
N VAL A 64 0.54 -18.25 -3.80
CA VAL A 64 0.00 -17.66 -5.04
C VAL A 64 1.16 -17.31 -5.97
N PRO A 65 1.10 -17.69 -7.28
CA PRO A 65 2.16 -17.39 -8.23
C PRO A 65 2.46 -15.90 -8.37
N SER A 66 3.75 -15.56 -8.45
CA SER A 66 4.19 -14.19 -8.71
C SER A 66 4.01 -13.81 -10.19
N VAL A 67 3.63 -12.56 -10.43
CA VAL A 67 3.59 -11.92 -11.75
C VAL A 67 4.64 -10.80 -11.88
N GLY A 68 5.69 -10.83 -11.04
CA GLY A 68 6.77 -9.84 -11.00
C GLY A 68 6.58 -8.79 -9.90
N ASP A 69 7.29 -7.68 -10.02
CA ASP A 69 7.37 -6.66 -8.96
C ASP A 69 6.14 -5.73 -8.90
N GLY A 70 5.34 -5.70 -9.96
CA GLY A 70 4.10 -4.91 -10.00
C GLY A 70 4.27 -3.43 -10.33
N MET A 71 5.51 -2.92 -10.46
CA MET A 71 5.75 -1.50 -10.79
C MET A 71 7.00 -1.34 -11.66
N PRO A 72 6.86 -1.11 -13.00
CA PRO A 72 5.60 -1.17 -13.74
C PRO A 72 5.04 -2.60 -13.79
N PRO A 73 3.70 -2.77 -13.94
CA PRO A 73 3.12 -4.10 -14.08
C PRO A 73 3.56 -4.80 -15.38
N ASN A 74 3.89 -6.09 -15.27
CA ASN A 74 4.10 -6.93 -16.44
C ASN A 74 2.74 -7.45 -16.95
N VAL A 75 2.18 -6.76 -17.96
CA VAL A 75 0.86 -7.05 -18.52
C VAL A 75 0.75 -8.48 -19.06
N GLU A 76 1.81 -9.00 -19.70
CA GLU A 76 1.85 -10.36 -20.24
C GLU A 76 1.80 -11.41 -19.12
N ALA A 77 2.62 -11.25 -18.08
CA ALA A 77 2.63 -12.14 -16.93
C ALA A 77 1.30 -12.13 -16.18
N VAL A 78 0.64 -10.97 -16.10
CA VAL A 78 -0.72 -10.83 -15.54
C VAL A 78 -1.73 -11.55 -16.41
N ALA A 79 -1.76 -11.28 -17.72
CA ALA A 79 -2.71 -11.89 -18.65
C ALA A 79 -2.56 -13.42 -18.73
N ALA A 80 -1.34 -13.95 -18.64
CA ALA A 80 -1.06 -15.39 -18.60
C ALA A 80 -1.70 -16.11 -17.40
N ARG A 81 -2.15 -15.39 -16.37
CA ARG A 81 -2.92 -15.95 -15.24
C ARG A 81 -4.42 -16.07 -15.54
N HIS A 82 -4.86 -15.60 -16.70
CA HIS A 82 -6.27 -15.59 -17.10
C HIS A 82 -7.18 -15.01 -15.99
N PRO A 83 -6.89 -13.80 -15.47
CA PRO A 83 -7.73 -13.19 -14.47
C PRO A 83 -9.02 -12.64 -15.05
N ASP A 84 -10.07 -12.61 -14.24
CA ASP A 84 -11.29 -11.86 -14.53
C ASP A 84 -11.35 -10.50 -13.82
N LEU A 85 -10.40 -10.26 -12.88
CA LEU A 85 -10.20 -9.00 -12.20
C LEU A 85 -8.71 -8.78 -11.88
N VAL A 86 -8.22 -7.57 -12.17
CA VAL A 86 -6.90 -7.11 -11.73
C VAL A 86 -7.07 -5.87 -10.83
N VAL A 87 -6.47 -5.92 -9.65
CA VAL A 87 -6.50 -4.83 -8.67
C VAL A 87 -5.16 -4.11 -8.69
N LEU A 88 -5.18 -2.80 -8.97
CA LEU A 88 -3.99 -1.97 -9.10
C LEU A 88 -4.07 -0.73 -8.19
N TYR A 89 -2.90 -0.26 -7.76
CA TYR A 89 -2.80 1.05 -7.13
C TYR A 89 -2.93 2.15 -8.20
N ASN A 90 -3.66 3.22 -7.87
CA ASN A 90 -3.90 4.33 -8.79
C ASN A 90 -2.63 5.19 -8.96
N SER A 91 -1.87 4.90 -10.00
CA SER A 91 -0.66 5.62 -10.39
C SER A 91 -0.54 5.66 -11.91
N GLY A 92 0.23 6.62 -12.46
CA GLY A 92 0.36 6.78 -13.92
C GLY A 92 0.73 5.50 -14.67
N PRO A 93 1.79 4.77 -14.28
CA PRO A 93 2.16 3.49 -14.91
C PRO A 93 1.04 2.44 -14.82
N ASN A 94 0.34 2.37 -13.69
CA ASN A 94 -0.74 1.40 -13.49
C ASN A 94 -2.00 1.74 -14.30
N VAL A 95 -2.31 3.03 -14.49
CA VAL A 95 -3.39 3.48 -15.41
C VAL A 95 -3.11 3.01 -16.83
N THR A 96 -1.86 3.11 -17.28
CA THR A 96 -1.45 2.64 -18.61
C THR A 96 -1.60 1.12 -18.72
N ALA A 97 -1.14 0.36 -17.75
CA ALA A 97 -1.25 -1.09 -17.71
C ALA A 97 -2.73 -1.54 -17.63
N ALA A 98 -3.57 -0.86 -16.83
CA ALA A 98 -5.01 -1.13 -16.76
C ALA A 98 -5.67 -1.02 -18.14
N LYS A 99 -5.40 0.06 -18.89
CA LYS A 99 -5.93 0.23 -20.26
C LYS A 99 -5.48 -0.89 -21.20
N GLN A 100 -4.26 -1.42 -21.04
CA GLN A 100 -3.77 -2.55 -21.85
C GLN A 100 -4.51 -3.84 -21.48
N LEU A 101 -4.71 -4.13 -20.21
CA LEU A 101 -5.46 -5.29 -19.72
C LEU A 101 -6.92 -5.23 -20.16
N GLU A 102 -7.56 -4.05 -20.11
CA GLU A 102 -8.93 -3.84 -20.57
C GLU A 102 -9.10 -4.12 -22.07
N ARG A 103 -8.12 -3.78 -22.90
CA ARG A 103 -8.13 -4.15 -24.34
C ARG A 103 -8.08 -5.65 -24.56
N LEU A 104 -7.52 -6.41 -23.60
CA LEU A 104 -7.52 -7.87 -23.59
C LEU A 104 -8.81 -8.46 -23.00
N GLY A 105 -9.80 -7.61 -22.65
CA GLY A 105 -11.06 -8.04 -22.06
C GLY A 105 -10.99 -8.35 -20.56
N ILE A 106 -9.87 -8.00 -19.88
CA ILE A 106 -9.67 -8.23 -18.46
C ILE A 106 -10.18 -7.00 -17.69
N ARG A 107 -11.08 -7.21 -16.73
CA ARG A 107 -11.59 -6.13 -15.88
C ARG A 107 -10.50 -5.64 -14.91
N THR A 108 -10.36 -4.32 -14.77
CA THR A 108 -9.41 -3.70 -13.85
C THR A 108 -10.11 -2.82 -12.82
N VAL A 109 -9.48 -2.63 -11.68
CA VAL A 109 -9.87 -1.62 -10.69
C VAL A 109 -8.63 -0.93 -10.16
N LEU A 110 -8.65 0.40 -10.22
CA LEU A 110 -7.62 1.28 -9.68
C LEU A 110 -8.12 1.83 -8.33
N LEU A 111 -7.34 1.62 -7.27
CA LEU A 111 -7.70 2.04 -5.92
C LEU A 111 -6.58 2.87 -5.31
N ASP A 112 -6.95 3.90 -4.56
CA ASP A 112 -6.03 4.66 -3.72
C ASP A 112 -5.88 3.98 -2.35
N LEU A 113 -4.68 4.03 -1.79
CA LEU A 113 -4.36 3.55 -0.44
C LEU A 113 -3.21 4.38 0.14
N ASN A 114 -3.48 5.65 0.41
CA ASN A 114 -2.49 6.60 0.94
C ASN A 114 -2.70 6.86 2.44
N ARG A 115 -3.93 6.65 2.93
CA ARG A 115 -4.37 6.98 4.28
C ARG A 115 -5.25 5.87 4.86
N LEU A 116 -5.48 5.91 6.18
CA LEU A 116 -6.39 4.96 6.84
C LEU A 116 -7.81 5.05 6.29
N GLU A 117 -8.28 6.24 5.94
CA GLU A 117 -9.62 6.48 5.42
C GLU A 117 -9.86 5.83 4.05
N ASP A 118 -8.80 5.55 3.29
CA ASP A 118 -8.91 4.91 1.97
C ASP A 118 -9.20 3.40 2.09
N LEU A 119 -8.89 2.80 3.24
CA LEU A 119 -9.03 1.35 3.45
C LEU A 119 -10.50 0.89 3.39
N GLY A 120 -11.41 1.65 3.99
CA GLY A 120 -12.83 1.33 3.99
C GLY A 120 -13.42 1.26 2.58
N PRO A 121 -13.31 2.32 1.75
CA PRO A 121 -13.74 2.30 0.35
C PRO A 121 -13.10 1.17 -0.46
N ALA A 122 -11.80 0.90 -0.29
CA ALA A 122 -11.09 -0.17 -0.98
C ALA A 122 -11.65 -1.56 -0.58
N ALA A 123 -11.82 -1.82 0.71
CA ALA A 123 -12.37 -3.08 1.21
C ALA A 123 -13.80 -3.32 0.70
N ARG A 124 -14.67 -2.29 0.75
CA ARG A 124 -16.05 -2.36 0.21
C ARG A 124 -16.04 -2.64 -1.29
N MET A 125 -15.16 -1.98 -2.06
CA MET A 125 -15.05 -2.23 -3.49
C MET A 125 -14.64 -3.67 -3.77
N LEU A 126 -13.59 -4.17 -3.10
CA LEU A 126 -13.14 -5.55 -3.23
C LEU A 126 -14.23 -6.54 -2.78
N GLY A 127 -14.95 -6.24 -1.69
CA GLY A 127 -16.08 -7.04 -1.22
C GLY A 127 -17.18 -7.19 -2.26
N ARG A 128 -17.59 -6.10 -2.93
CA ARG A 128 -18.55 -6.14 -4.03
C ARG A 128 -18.03 -6.93 -5.23
N LEU A 129 -16.79 -6.65 -5.65
CA LEU A 129 -16.18 -7.30 -6.81
C LEU A 129 -15.95 -8.80 -6.62
N THR A 130 -15.77 -9.26 -5.38
CA THR A 130 -15.55 -10.67 -5.05
C THR A 130 -16.75 -11.35 -4.40
N GLY A 131 -17.90 -10.67 -4.24
CA GLY A 131 -19.06 -11.22 -3.55
C GLY A 131 -18.89 -11.47 -2.05
N ARG A 132 -17.93 -10.78 -1.41
CA ARG A 132 -17.61 -10.87 0.04
C ARG A 132 -18.07 -9.63 0.80
N VAL A 133 -19.27 -9.13 0.50
CA VAL A 133 -19.78 -7.84 1.02
C VAL A 133 -19.85 -7.84 2.54
N ALA A 134 -20.43 -8.86 3.18
CA ALA A 134 -20.58 -8.91 4.63
C ALA A 134 -19.22 -8.92 5.36
N ALA A 135 -18.25 -9.71 4.84
CA ALA A 135 -16.90 -9.75 5.42
C ALA A 135 -16.18 -8.40 5.24
N ALA A 136 -16.35 -7.74 4.10
CA ALA A 136 -15.82 -6.41 3.88
C ALA A 136 -16.41 -5.37 4.85
N GLU A 137 -17.70 -5.36 5.09
CA GLU A 137 -18.32 -4.44 6.06
C GLU A 137 -17.84 -4.70 7.49
N SER A 138 -17.67 -5.96 7.89
CA SER A 138 -17.11 -6.30 9.20
C SER A 138 -15.66 -5.78 9.35
N LEU A 139 -14.83 -5.94 8.31
CA LEU A 139 -13.47 -5.43 8.28
C LEU A 139 -13.45 -3.90 8.35
N VAL A 140 -14.33 -3.24 7.58
CA VAL A 140 -14.43 -1.78 7.56
C VAL A 140 -14.81 -1.23 8.94
N ALA A 141 -15.79 -1.83 9.61
CA ALA A 141 -16.18 -1.40 10.96
C ALA A 141 -14.99 -1.41 11.95
N ALA A 142 -14.12 -2.44 11.84
CA ALA A 142 -12.91 -2.50 12.66
C ALA A 142 -11.88 -1.41 12.29
N MET A 143 -11.71 -1.11 11.00
CA MET A 143 -10.79 -0.06 10.52
C MET A 143 -11.30 1.35 10.84
N ASP A 144 -12.59 1.61 10.63
CA ASP A 144 -13.22 2.90 10.96
C ASP A 144 -13.12 3.18 12.47
N SER A 145 -13.31 2.14 13.30
CA SER A 145 -13.11 2.24 14.75
C SER A 145 -11.67 2.61 15.13
N LEU A 146 -10.66 2.17 14.37
CA LEU A 146 -9.27 2.59 14.59
C LEU A 146 -9.05 4.04 14.16
N ALA A 147 -9.52 4.41 12.98
CA ALA A 147 -9.34 5.76 12.41
C ALA A 147 -10.06 6.84 13.23
N ALA A 148 -11.20 6.50 13.82
CA ALA A 148 -11.99 7.40 14.66
C ALA A 148 -11.43 7.57 16.08
N ARG A 149 -10.41 6.82 16.51
CA ARG A 149 -9.83 6.98 17.84
C ARG A 149 -9.17 8.34 17.97
N PRO A 150 -9.48 9.10 19.03
CA PRO A 150 -8.71 10.31 19.32
C PRO A 150 -7.25 9.92 19.58
N PRO A 151 -6.28 10.64 19.00
CA PRO A 151 -4.89 10.36 19.25
C PRO A 151 -4.58 10.59 20.74
N PRO A 152 -3.82 9.70 21.39
CA PRO A 152 -3.37 9.93 22.75
C PRO A 152 -2.39 11.12 22.79
N PRO A 153 -2.16 11.73 23.95
CA PRO A 153 -1.11 12.72 24.11
C PRO A 153 0.23 12.17 23.60
N ALA A 154 0.96 13.01 22.87
CA ALA A 154 2.26 12.61 22.35
C ALA A 154 3.26 12.41 23.52
N ILE A 155 3.87 11.21 23.55
CA ILE A 155 4.86 10.85 24.57
C ILE A 155 6.29 11.11 24.10
N THR A 156 6.48 11.29 22.80
CA THR A 156 7.79 11.57 22.18
C THR A 156 7.60 12.22 20.81
N SER A 157 8.70 12.69 20.20
CA SER A 157 8.72 13.20 18.84
C SER A 157 9.59 12.34 17.92
N ILE A 158 9.14 12.19 16.68
CA ILE A 158 9.84 11.40 15.67
C ILE A 158 9.96 12.14 14.34
N VAL A 159 10.98 11.80 13.58
CA VAL A 159 11.01 11.97 12.13
C VAL A 159 10.96 10.59 11.49
N VAL A 160 10.15 10.40 10.46
CA VAL A 160 10.19 9.17 9.66
C VAL A 160 10.89 9.48 8.34
N VAL A 161 12.03 8.83 8.12
CA VAL A 161 12.86 9.00 6.93
C VAL A 161 12.57 7.82 5.99
N VAL A 162 12.09 8.12 4.78
CA VAL A 162 11.77 7.12 3.75
C VAL A 162 12.85 7.03 2.68
N TRP A 163 13.67 8.07 2.56
CA TRP A 163 14.85 8.11 1.70
C TRP A 163 15.92 9.01 2.33
N ASP A 164 17.19 8.67 2.17
CA ASP A 164 18.27 9.30 2.95
C ASP A 164 19.21 10.20 2.13
N ASN A 165 19.11 10.18 0.78
CA ASN A 165 19.95 11.03 -0.07
C ASN A 165 19.27 11.35 -1.43
N PRO A 166 18.70 12.56 -1.61
CA PRO A 166 18.45 13.57 -0.57
C PRO A 166 17.41 13.08 0.45
N PRO A 167 17.43 13.62 1.70
CA PRO A 167 16.48 13.19 2.71
C PRO A 167 15.03 13.45 2.29
N ILE A 168 14.19 12.39 2.33
CA ILE A 168 12.74 12.48 2.16
C ILE A 168 12.08 12.03 3.46
N VAL A 169 11.24 12.88 4.02
CA VAL A 169 10.53 12.63 5.28
C VAL A 169 9.03 12.57 5.03
N ILE A 170 8.29 11.87 5.90
CA ILE A 170 6.84 11.85 5.82
C ILE A 170 6.24 13.15 6.37
N GLY A 171 5.20 13.64 5.69
CA GLY A 171 4.33 14.71 6.15
C GLY A 171 2.99 14.20 6.68
N ARG A 172 2.10 15.14 7.03
CA ARG A 172 0.76 14.87 7.59
C ARG A 172 -0.14 14.07 6.65
N GLY A 173 0.05 14.19 5.33
CA GLY A 173 -0.72 13.44 4.33
C GLY A 173 -0.42 11.95 4.25
N SER A 174 0.54 11.45 5.04
CA SER A 174 0.97 10.04 5.00
C SER A 174 0.20 9.15 5.97
N TYR A 175 -0.09 7.95 5.56
CA TYR A 175 -0.53 6.84 6.42
C TYR A 175 0.41 6.63 7.63
N LEU A 176 1.74 6.68 7.42
CA LEU A 176 2.72 6.54 8.50
C LEU A 176 2.60 7.64 9.55
N HIS A 177 2.25 8.87 9.16
CA HIS A 177 1.96 9.94 10.11
C HIS A 177 0.74 9.59 10.98
N GLN A 178 -0.32 9.04 10.38
CA GLN A 178 -1.51 8.63 11.12
C GLN A 178 -1.20 7.52 12.13
N LEU A 179 -0.43 6.49 11.74
CA LEU A 179 0.03 5.44 12.65
C LEU A 179 0.85 6.01 13.81
N ALA A 180 1.81 6.91 13.51
CA ALA A 180 2.65 7.56 14.52
C ALA A 180 1.80 8.34 15.53
N THR A 181 0.85 9.13 15.05
CA THR A 181 -0.05 9.94 15.89
C THR A 181 -0.92 9.06 16.78
N LEU A 182 -1.54 8.00 16.23
CA LEU A 182 -2.34 7.03 16.99
C LEU A 182 -1.51 6.23 18.00
N ALA A 183 -0.22 6.03 17.74
CA ALA A 183 0.70 5.41 18.69
C ALA A 183 1.21 6.37 19.78
N GLY A 184 0.91 7.68 19.71
CA GLY A 184 1.36 8.69 20.66
C GLY A 184 2.74 9.27 20.33
N ALA A 185 3.14 9.28 19.04
CA ALA A 185 4.33 9.99 18.59
C ALA A 185 3.95 11.25 17.79
N ARG A 186 4.60 12.37 18.07
CA ARG A 186 4.48 13.58 17.27
C ARG A 186 5.48 13.54 16.11
N ASN A 187 4.98 13.55 14.88
CA ASN A 187 5.85 13.77 13.72
C ASN A 187 6.31 15.22 13.69
N VAL A 188 7.64 15.47 13.70
CA VAL A 188 8.19 16.84 13.66
C VAL A 188 7.95 17.56 12.34
N PHE A 189 7.42 16.87 11.32
CA PHE A 189 7.03 17.41 10.02
C PHE A 189 5.50 17.34 9.78
N ASP A 190 4.70 17.48 10.84
CA ASP A 190 3.24 17.50 10.79
C ASP A 190 2.65 18.76 10.12
N ASP A 191 3.46 19.80 9.92
CA ASP A 191 3.14 21.01 9.16
C ASP A 191 3.19 20.79 7.63
N ILE A 192 3.85 19.75 7.15
CA ILE A 192 3.89 19.37 5.72
C ILE A 192 2.61 18.63 5.35
N ALA A 193 1.76 19.27 4.54
CA ALA A 193 0.44 18.71 4.19
C ALA A 193 0.48 17.48 3.25
N VAL A 194 1.52 17.37 2.42
CA VAL A 194 1.69 16.26 1.47
C VAL A 194 2.18 14.99 2.18
N PRO A 195 2.04 13.79 1.55
CA PRO A 195 2.46 12.52 2.15
C PRO A 195 3.95 12.45 2.48
N SER A 196 4.80 13.04 1.65
CA SER A 196 6.25 13.10 1.85
C SER A 196 6.84 14.32 1.16
N ALA A 197 7.97 14.80 1.67
CA ALA A 197 8.69 15.92 1.08
C ALA A 197 10.20 15.73 1.25
N GLN A 198 10.94 16.24 0.27
CA GLN A 198 12.39 16.39 0.39
C GLN A 198 12.69 17.57 1.33
N VAL A 199 13.61 17.36 2.26
CA VAL A 199 14.06 18.36 3.23
C VAL A 199 15.58 18.34 3.35
N SER A 200 16.16 19.39 3.95
CA SER A 200 17.59 19.37 4.27
C SER A 200 17.86 18.73 5.63
N LEU A 201 19.10 18.27 5.85
CA LEU A 201 19.54 17.74 7.15
C LEU A 201 19.51 18.81 8.25
N GLU A 202 19.79 20.06 7.89
CA GLU A 202 19.72 21.21 8.80
C GLU A 202 18.29 21.41 9.29
N THR A 203 17.30 21.24 8.41
CA THR A 203 15.90 21.32 8.79
C THR A 203 15.50 20.20 9.75
N ILE A 204 16.00 18.96 9.53
CA ILE A 204 15.77 17.85 10.44
C ILE A 204 16.42 18.12 11.78
N ALA A 205 17.68 18.61 11.79
CA ALA A 205 18.43 18.94 13.00
C ALA A 205 17.76 20.07 13.80
N ALA A 206 17.28 21.12 13.13
CA ALA A 206 16.59 22.24 13.76
C ALA A 206 15.28 21.84 14.43
N ARG A 207 14.54 20.86 13.86
CA ARG A 207 13.32 20.31 14.46
C ARG A 207 13.57 19.33 15.62
N ASN A 208 14.81 18.92 15.78
CA ASN A 208 15.33 18.16 16.91
C ASN A 208 14.42 16.95 17.33
N PRO A 209 14.16 16.00 16.42
CA PRO A 209 13.38 14.81 16.77
C PRO A 209 14.10 13.99 17.85
N VAL A 210 13.32 13.36 18.74
CA VAL A 210 13.86 12.41 19.73
C VAL A 210 14.29 11.10 19.06
N TRP A 211 13.53 10.67 18.04
CA TRP A 211 13.78 9.42 17.31
C TRP A 211 13.82 9.63 15.82
N VAL A 212 14.69 8.86 15.15
CA VAL A 212 14.66 8.69 13.70
C VAL A 212 14.06 7.33 13.40
N ALA A 213 12.84 7.32 12.84
CA ALA A 213 12.17 6.11 12.40
C ALA A 213 12.47 5.85 10.92
N VAL A 214 12.75 4.59 10.58
CA VAL A 214 12.97 4.15 9.20
C VAL A 214 12.24 2.84 8.94
N LEU A 215 11.75 2.65 7.72
CA LEU A 215 11.27 1.34 7.28
C LEU A 215 12.49 0.44 7.03
N ALA A 216 12.48 -0.74 7.62
CA ALA A 216 13.57 -1.69 7.51
C ALA A 216 13.04 -3.09 7.16
N ASP A 217 13.88 -3.89 6.50
CA ASP A 217 13.60 -5.31 6.35
C ASP A 217 13.60 -5.98 7.74
N SER A 218 12.75 -6.98 7.92
CA SER A 218 12.61 -7.70 9.19
C SER A 218 13.91 -8.36 9.67
N ALA A 219 14.85 -8.62 8.76
CA ALA A 219 16.16 -9.20 9.05
C ALA A 219 17.22 -8.17 9.47
N ARG A 220 16.96 -6.86 9.31
CA ARG A 220 17.93 -5.82 9.65
C ARG A 220 17.95 -5.56 11.14
N SER A 221 19.10 -5.79 11.76
CA SER A 221 19.43 -5.35 13.10
C SER A 221 20.52 -4.26 13.03
N GLY A 222 20.43 -3.25 13.90
CA GLY A 222 21.41 -2.17 13.99
C GLY A 222 21.01 -0.90 13.21
N PRO A 223 21.81 0.18 13.36
CA PRO A 223 21.49 1.49 12.79
C PRO A 223 21.40 1.44 11.25
N PRO A 224 20.60 2.33 10.64
CA PRO A 224 20.55 2.45 9.19
C PRO A 224 21.92 2.89 8.62
N ALA A 225 22.23 2.47 7.38
CA ALA A 225 23.53 2.74 6.78
C ALA A 225 23.92 4.24 6.74
N PHE A 226 22.94 5.12 6.57
CA PHE A 226 23.18 6.56 6.56
C PHE A 226 23.67 7.11 7.92
N ALA A 227 23.43 6.40 9.04
CA ALA A 227 23.89 6.83 10.36
C ALA A 227 25.44 6.93 10.47
N ALA A 228 26.15 6.19 9.62
CA ALA A 228 27.61 6.27 9.53
C ALA A 228 28.10 7.53 8.80
N ARG A 229 27.26 8.20 8.03
CA ARG A 229 27.65 9.39 7.25
C ARG A 229 27.83 10.60 8.15
N ARG A 230 28.89 11.36 7.92
CA ARG A 230 29.28 12.51 8.74
C ARG A 230 28.17 13.59 8.78
N GLU A 231 27.53 13.87 7.65
CA GLU A 231 26.48 14.88 7.51
C GLU A 231 25.23 14.55 8.34
N TRP A 232 24.86 13.27 8.49
CA TRP A 232 23.74 12.85 9.33
C TRP A 232 23.98 13.03 10.82
N ARG A 233 25.24 13.18 11.25
CA ARG A 233 25.60 13.44 12.66
C ARG A 233 25.24 14.85 13.13
N THR A 234 24.80 15.74 12.24
CA THR A 234 24.18 17.02 12.62
C THR A 234 22.87 16.81 13.38
N VAL A 235 22.15 15.72 13.07
CA VAL A 235 20.91 15.34 13.75
C VAL A 235 21.25 14.65 15.09
N ARG A 236 20.78 15.23 16.20
CA ARG A 236 21.06 14.74 17.57
C ARG A 236 20.68 13.26 17.75
N ALA A 237 19.46 12.86 17.31
CA ALA A 237 19.00 11.49 17.44
C ALA A 237 19.92 10.48 16.74
N VAL A 238 20.53 10.87 15.60
CA VAL A 238 21.53 10.04 14.90
C VAL A 238 22.80 9.88 15.70
N ARG A 239 23.33 10.97 16.30
CA ARG A 239 24.53 10.90 17.17
C ARG A 239 24.31 10.03 18.39
N GLU A 240 23.10 10.05 18.94
CA GLU A 240 22.71 9.29 20.13
C GLU A 240 22.27 7.86 19.82
N GLY A 241 22.28 7.46 18.53
CA GLY A 241 21.85 6.12 18.11
C GLY A 241 20.36 5.84 18.31
N ARG A 242 19.53 6.89 18.37
CA ARG A 242 18.09 6.77 18.63
C ARG A 242 17.33 6.47 17.34
N PHE A 243 17.25 5.19 17.00
CA PHE A 243 16.56 4.70 15.82
C PHE A 243 15.37 3.81 16.18
N LEU A 244 14.26 4.00 15.45
CA LEU A 244 13.12 3.09 15.43
C LEU A 244 13.11 2.37 14.08
N LEU A 245 13.54 1.12 14.05
CA LEU A 245 13.50 0.28 12.86
C LEU A 245 12.10 -0.33 12.77
N LEU A 246 11.31 0.14 11.82
CA LEU A 246 9.93 -0.27 11.62
C LEU A 246 9.87 -1.33 10.52
N PRO A 247 9.40 -2.58 10.79
CA PRO A 247 9.27 -3.60 9.76
C PRO A 247 8.45 -3.11 8.57
N GLY A 248 9.08 -3.02 7.40
CA GLY A 248 8.45 -2.51 6.18
C GLY A 248 7.24 -3.34 5.75
N SER A 249 7.25 -4.65 6.04
CA SER A 249 6.13 -5.55 5.79
C SER A 249 4.87 -5.25 6.62
N LEU A 250 4.98 -4.52 7.73
CA LEU A 250 3.87 -4.10 8.56
C LEU A 250 3.57 -2.61 8.41
N PHE A 251 4.60 -1.76 8.53
CA PHE A 251 4.43 -0.30 8.54
C PHE A 251 4.36 0.34 7.15
N GLY A 252 4.97 -0.28 6.14
CA GLY A 252 4.95 0.23 4.76
C GLY A 252 3.70 -0.13 3.97
N ARG A 253 2.70 -0.77 4.60
CA ARG A 253 1.53 -1.33 3.92
C ARG A 253 0.24 -0.86 4.57
N PRO A 254 -0.39 0.22 4.07
CA PRO A 254 -1.75 0.56 4.48
C PRO A 254 -2.66 -0.67 4.31
N GLY A 255 -3.28 -1.16 5.39
CA GLY A 255 -4.00 -2.42 5.28
C GLY A 255 -4.71 -2.85 6.57
N PRO A 256 -5.26 -4.07 6.58
CA PRO A 256 -6.03 -4.59 7.72
C PRO A 256 -5.21 -4.73 9.01
N ARG A 257 -3.87 -4.74 8.91
CA ARG A 257 -2.97 -4.81 10.07
C ARG A 257 -2.60 -3.45 10.68
N SER A 258 -3.26 -2.36 10.28
CA SER A 258 -2.98 -1.02 10.80
C SER A 258 -3.10 -0.92 12.33
N ALA A 259 -4.08 -1.63 12.92
CA ALA A 259 -4.22 -1.68 14.38
C ALA A 259 -3.06 -2.41 15.08
N GLU A 260 -2.50 -3.44 14.45
CA GLU A 260 -1.29 -4.13 14.92
C GLU A 260 -0.09 -3.19 14.86
N ALA A 261 0.10 -2.48 13.74
CA ALA A 261 1.17 -1.50 13.58
C ALA A 261 1.12 -0.39 14.65
N VAL A 262 -0.06 0.14 14.96
CA VAL A 262 -0.23 1.14 16.04
C VAL A 262 0.19 0.57 17.39
N ARG A 263 -0.27 -0.64 17.76
CA ARG A 263 0.09 -1.28 19.02
C ARG A 263 1.59 -1.55 19.12
N GLU A 264 2.20 -2.06 18.05
CA GLU A 264 3.62 -2.36 18.02
C GLU A 264 4.46 -1.09 18.15
N LEU A 265 4.12 -0.03 17.40
CA LEU A 265 4.82 1.24 17.52
C LEU A 265 4.71 1.80 18.94
N ARG A 266 3.52 1.79 19.52
CA ARG A 266 3.30 2.26 20.89
C ARG A 266 4.16 1.49 21.90
N ALA A 267 4.17 0.15 21.83
CA ALA A 267 4.99 -0.68 22.70
C ALA A 267 6.48 -0.35 22.58
N ARG A 268 6.99 -0.13 21.37
CA ARG A 268 8.38 0.30 21.13
C ARG A 268 8.69 1.67 21.74
N LEU A 269 7.76 2.63 21.61
CA LEU A 269 7.93 3.97 22.17
C LEU A 269 7.92 3.94 23.72
N GLU A 270 7.12 3.08 24.33
CA GLU A 270 7.06 2.90 25.79
C GLU A 270 8.30 2.18 26.34
N ALA A 271 8.84 1.20 25.62
CA ALA A 271 10.06 0.48 26.00
C ALA A 271 11.34 1.34 25.96
N THR A 272 11.29 2.50 25.33
CA THR A 272 12.43 3.42 25.16
C THR A 272 12.40 4.61 26.10
N ARG A 273 11.47 4.63 27.05
CA ARG A 273 11.40 5.61 28.15
C ARG A 273 12.33 5.22 29.28
#